data_a73a34464f7995d935b3fec5ac8aea3a
#
_entry.id   a73a34464f7995d935b3fec5ac8aea3a
#
_cell.length_a   1.000
_cell.length_b   1.000
_cell.length_c   1.000
_cell.angle_alpha   90.00
_cell.angle_beta   90.00
_cell.angle_gamma   90.00
#
_symmetry.space_group_name_H-M   'P 1'
#
loop_
_entity.id
_entity.type
_entity.pdbx_description
1 polymer ?
#
loop_
_entity_poly.entity_id
_entity_poly.type
_entity_poly.pdbx_seq_one_letter_code
_entity_poly.pdbx_strand_id
1 'polypeptide(L)'
;MILHRFTRPSLRPLLPALLLGLSLSLTSPAMASTPGGDQPAQAATTGATPLDQLAQKKFPAPDGSALDLAALKGKPVVINFWATWCPPCIREMPDLAALAREMGDQAAFIGIAADTDGNVKKFTAKNPDIDFPLVLAGYNALNLSRQWGNERGGLPFTVGLDAKGQIQWRHSGTVDVEALRSMLKSGELR
;
A
#
# COMPACT_ATOMS: atom_id res chain seq x y z
N MET A 1 39.13 -39.20 -10.18
CA MET A 1 39.99 -39.67 -9.08
C MET A 1 41.08 -38.62 -8.91
N ILE A 2 40.95 -37.71 -7.97
CA ILE A 2 41.98 -36.96 -7.22
C ILE A 2 41.20 -36.10 -6.20
N LEU A 3 41.29 -36.57 -4.96
CA LEU A 3 40.84 -35.87 -3.76
C LEU A 3 41.89 -34.83 -3.33
N HIS A 4 41.54 -33.59 -3.16
CA HIS A 4 42.35 -32.63 -2.39
C HIS A 4 41.64 -32.28 -1.08
N ARG A 5 42.14 -32.94 -0.01
CA ARG A 5 41.92 -32.52 1.37
C ARG A 5 42.74 -31.26 1.63
N PHE A 6 42.11 -30.18 2.10
CA PHE A 6 42.81 -29.06 2.75
C PHE A 6 42.49 -29.05 4.24
N THR A 7 43.57 -29.23 4.98
CA THR A 7 43.66 -29.24 6.44
C THR A 7 43.58 -27.84 7.01
N ARG A 8 42.82 -27.72 8.11
CA ARG A 8 42.77 -26.52 8.96
C ARG A 8 44.03 -26.43 9.84
N PRO A 9 44.57 -25.20 10.06
CA PRO A 9 45.40 -24.95 11.25
C PRO A 9 44.56 -24.26 12.34
N SER A 10 44.60 -24.87 13.50
CA SER A 10 44.19 -24.37 14.80
C SER A 10 45.24 -23.40 15.32
N LEU A 11 44.86 -22.22 15.79
CA LEU A 11 45.70 -21.39 16.68
C LEU A 11 44.97 -21.12 17.98
N ARG A 12 45.64 -21.49 19.03
CA ARG A 12 45.30 -21.41 20.45
C ARG A 12 45.56 -20.02 21.02
N PRO A 13 45.01 -19.72 22.21
CA PRO A 13 44.93 -18.38 22.79
C PRO A 13 46.16 -18.02 23.64
N LEU A 14 46.47 -16.75 23.72
CA LEU A 14 47.35 -16.17 24.75
C LEU A 14 46.62 -15.05 25.48
N LEU A 15 46.24 -15.29 26.72
CA LEU A 15 46.22 -14.33 27.83
C LEU A 15 47.62 -14.31 28.43
N PRO A 16 48.11 -13.27 29.12
CA PRO A 16 47.47 -12.43 30.13
C PRO A 16 47.93 -10.97 30.17
N ALA A 17 47.27 -10.06 30.90
CA ALA A 17 47.95 -9.30 31.93
C ALA A 17 46.99 -8.30 32.62
N LEU A 18 46.92 -8.52 33.85
CA LEU A 18 46.41 -7.70 34.96
C LEU A 18 47.13 -6.34 35.01
N LEU A 19 46.41 -5.21 34.98
CA LEU A 19 46.90 -3.94 35.53
C LEU A 19 45.78 -3.28 36.35
N LEU A 20 46.02 -3.29 37.65
CA LEU A 20 45.38 -2.42 38.65
C LEU A 20 45.68 -0.95 38.30
N GLY A 21 44.67 -0.08 38.33
CA GLY A 21 44.84 1.35 38.08
C GLY A 21 43.67 2.18 38.54
N LEU A 22 43.62 2.50 39.80
CA LEU A 22 43.30 3.78 40.46
C LEU A 22 41.94 4.43 40.10
N SER A 23 40.97 4.29 41.00
CA SER A 23 39.72 5.03 41.10
C SER A 23 39.95 6.53 41.28
N LEU A 24 39.61 7.35 40.34
CA LEU A 24 39.48 8.79 40.51
C LEU A 24 38.02 9.17 40.48
N SER A 25 37.44 9.37 41.65
CA SER A 25 36.06 9.84 41.83
C SER A 25 35.98 11.31 41.43
N LEU A 26 35.43 11.60 40.28
CA LEU A 26 35.01 12.94 39.88
C LEU A 26 33.52 13.11 40.24
N THR A 27 33.29 13.83 41.33
CA THR A 27 32.00 14.35 41.75
C THR A 27 31.51 15.36 40.70
N SER A 28 30.52 14.99 39.87
CA SER A 28 29.82 15.94 39.02
C SER A 28 28.74 16.69 39.83
N PRO A 29 28.63 18.01 39.68
CA PRO A 29 27.57 18.78 40.33
C PRO A 29 26.23 18.42 39.68
N ALA A 30 25.23 18.16 40.51
CA ALA A 30 23.85 17.98 40.13
C ALA A 30 23.33 19.26 39.45
N MET A 31 23.14 19.24 38.16
CA MET A 31 22.32 20.25 37.46
C MET A 31 20.86 19.97 37.76
N ALA A 32 20.22 20.88 38.47
CA ALA A 32 18.80 20.91 38.75
C ALA A 32 18.04 20.90 37.42
N SER A 33 17.29 19.83 37.17
CA SER A 33 16.32 19.75 36.07
C SER A 33 15.17 20.66 36.39
N THR A 34 14.98 21.69 35.58
CA THR A 34 13.79 22.55 35.57
C THR A 34 12.60 21.71 35.07
N PRO A 35 11.51 21.60 35.85
CA PRO A 35 10.26 21.03 35.31
C PRO A 35 9.49 22.17 34.62
N GLY A 36 9.40 22.13 33.31
CA GLY A 36 8.63 23.14 32.62
C GLY A 36 8.83 23.09 31.12
N GLY A 37 8.09 22.27 30.52
CA GLY A 37 7.90 22.21 29.09
C GLY A 37 6.74 21.24 28.85
N ASP A 38 5.51 21.74 28.97
CA ASP A 38 4.33 21.10 28.40
C ASP A 38 4.58 20.98 26.88
N GLN A 39 5.27 19.91 26.51
CA GLN A 39 5.19 19.41 25.16
C GLN A 39 3.77 18.90 25.03
N PRO A 40 2.91 19.51 24.19
CA PRO A 40 1.62 18.92 23.92
C PRO A 40 1.90 17.50 23.47
N ALA A 41 1.34 16.55 24.20
CA ALA A 41 1.32 15.15 23.81
C ALA A 41 0.93 15.16 22.34
N GLN A 42 1.88 14.78 21.46
CA GLN A 42 1.57 14.51 20.08
C GLN A 42 0.48 13.45 20.15
N ALA A 43 -0.76 13.91 19.89
CA ALA A 43 -1.90 13.04 19.78
C ALA A 43 -1.43 11.90 18.90
N ALA A 44 -1.42 10.69 19.46
CA ALA A 44 -1.17 9.48 18.72
C ALA A 44 -2.08 9.60 17.51
N THR A 45 -1.48 9.77 16.34
CA THR A 45 -2.18 9.76 15.06
C THR A 45 -2.83 8.39 15.04
N THR A 46 -4.10 8.35 15.39
CA THR A 46 -4.96 7.18 15.25
C THR A 46 -4.77 6.82 13.80
N GLY A 47 -4.04 5.72 13.51
CA GLY A 47 -3.44 5.48 12.21
C GLY A 47 -4.49 5.52 11.12
N ALA A 48 -4.47 6.58 10.31
CA ALA A 48 -5.38 6.74 9.18
C ALA A 48 -5.22 5.50 8.29
N THR A 49 -6.34 4.84 8.00
CA THR A 49 -6.34 3.66 7.15
C THR A 49 -5.92 4.02 5.72
N PRO A 50 -5.48 3.07 4.89
CA PRO A 50 -5.25 3.32 3.48
C PRO A 50 -6.42 3.99 2.76
N LEU A 51 -7.67 3.61 3.11
CA LEU A 51 -8.87 4.27 2.58
C LEU A 51 -9.00 5.72 3.06
N ASP A 52 -8.69 6.02 4.32
CA ASP A 52 -8.69 7.39 4.84
C ASP A 52 -7.65 8.26 4.13
N GLN A 53 -6.46 7.73 3.92
CA GLN A 53 -5.38 8.40 3.20
C GLN A 53 -5.78 8.70 1.74
N LEU A 54 -6.48 7.77 1.10
CA LEU A 54 -7.00 7.95 -0.25
C LEU A 54 -8.09 9.04 -0.28
N ALA A 55 -9.03 9.02 0.66
CA ALA A 55 -10.11 9.99 0.77
C ALA A 55 -9.59 11.43 0.93
N GLN A 56 -8.49 11.61 1.68
CA GLN A 56 -7.86 12.92 1.87
C GLN A 56 -7.25 13.49 0.57
N LYS A 57 -6.88 12.66 -0.40
CA LYS A 57 -6.24 13.09 -1.64
C LYS A 57 -7.20 13.74 -2.65
N LYS A 58 -8.51 13.56 -2.51
CA LYS A 58 -9.57 14.18 -3.34
C LYS A 58 -9.29 14.07 -4.85
N PHE A 59 -8.94 12.90 -5.33
CA PHE A 59 -8.74 12.68 -6.75
C PHE A 59 -10.05 12.89 -7.51
N PRO A 60 -10.07 13.66 -8.62
CA PRO A 60 -11.27 13.85 -9.41
C PRO A 60 -11.59 12.62 -10.24
N ALA A 61 -12.87 12.42 -10.53
CA ALA A 61 -13.30 11.48 -11.57
C ALA A 61 -13.08 12.09 -12.98
N PRO A 62 -13.14 11.29 -14.06
CA PRO A 62 -12.94 11.77 -15.43
C PRO A 62 -13.91 12.85 -15.88
N ASP A 63 -15.12 12.90 -15.32
CA ASP A 63 -16.12 13.96 -15.58
C ASP A 63 -15.89 15.24 -14.76
N GLY A 64 -14.86 15.25 -13.89
CA GLY A 64 -14.52 16.35 -13.00
C GLY A 64 -15.28 16.34 -11.67
N SER A 65 -16.17 15.38 -11.43
CA SER A 65 -16.85 15.22 -10.15
C SER A 65 -15.87 14.74 -9.07
N ALA A 66 -16.22 14.99 -7.80
CA ALA A 66 -15.49 14.45 -6.67
C ALA A 66 -16.15 13.14 -6.22
N LEU A 67 -15.34 12.08 -6.11
CA LEU A 67 -15.79 10.83 -5.52
C LEU A 67 -15.61 10.90 -4.00
N ASP A 68 -16.68 10.68 -3.26
CA ASP A 68 -16.62 10.54 -1.80
C ASP A 68 -16.14 9.13 -1.42
N LEU A 69 -14.83 9.01 -1.28
CA LEU A 69 -14.19 7.74 -0.91
C LEU A 69 -14.42 7.39 0.58
N ALA A 70 -14.78 8.36 1.41
CA ALA A 70 -15.12 8.08 2.81
C ALA A 70 -16.45 7.32 2.94
N ALA A 71 -17.37 7.54 1.99
CA ALA A 71 -18.63 6.80 1.92
C ALA A 71 -18.48 5.30 1.62
N LEU A 72 -17.27 4.86 1.26
CA LEU A 72 -16.99 3.45 0.97
C LEU A 72 -16.64 2.63 2.21
N LYS A 73 -16.51 3.24 3.38
CA LYS A 73 -16.32 2.52 4.65
C LYS A 73 -17.54 1.65 4.97
N GLY A 74 -17.28 0.55 5.64
CA GLY A 74 -18.32 -0.39 6.07
C GLY A 74 -18.54 -1.56 5.11
N LYS A 75 -17.86 -1.57 3.96
CA LYS A 75 -17.86 -2.69 3.01
C LYS A 75 -16.46 -2.91 2.42
N PRO A 76 -16.14 -4.11 1.92
CA PRO A 76 -14.90 -4.37 1.20
C PRO A 76 -14.74 -3.42 0.00
N VAL A 77 -13.50 -2.99 -0.27
CA VAL A 77 -13.19 -2.11 -1.41
C VAL A 77 -12.07 -2.74 -2.24
N VAL A 78 -12.32 -2.94 -3.52
CA VAL A 78 -11.32 -3.36 -4.51
C VAL A 78 -10.79 -2.13 -5.23
N ILE A 79 -9.49 -1.92 -5.17
CA ILE A 79 -8.84 -0.77 -5.82
C ILE A 79 -7.84 -1.29 -6.85
N ASN A 80 -8.10 -0.98 -8.11
CA ASN A 80 -7.25 -1.35 -9.24
C ASN A 80 -6.46 -0.13 -9.73
N PHE A 81 -5.13 -0.23 -9.73
CA PHE A 81 -4.24 0.76 -10.33
C PHE A 81 -3.97 0.40 -11.78
N TRP A 82 -4.27 1.30 -12.69
CA TRP A 82 -4.27 1.05 -14.12
C TRP A 82 -3.83 2.25 -14.96
N ALA A 83 -3.67 2.06 -16.28
CA ALA A 83 -3.43 3.15 -17.22
C ALA A 83 -3.92 2.77 -18.62
N THR A 84 -4.22 3.76 -19.47
CA THR A 84 -4.66 3.53 -20.85
C THR A 84 -3.56 2.97 -21.74
N TRP A 85 -2.30 3.23 -21.42
CA TRP A 85 -1.11 2.70 -22.09
C TRP A 85 -0.68 1.31 -21.60
N CYS A 86 -1.43 0.70 -20.68
CA CYS A 86 -1.14 -0.60 -20.10
C CYS A 86 -2.06 -1.68 -20.72
N PRO A 87 -1.62 -2.45 -21.72
CA PRO A 87 -2.50 -3.41 -22.40
C PRO A 87 -3.13 -4.47 -21.51
N PRO A 88 -2.41 -5.07 -20.51
CA PRO A 88 -3.06 -6.02 -19.60
C PRO A 88 -4.12 -5.35 -18.73
N CYS A 89 -3.93 -4.08 -18.31
CA CYS A 89 -4.94 -3.35 -17.56
C CYS A 89 -6.25 -3.22 -18.34
N ILE A 90 -6.14 -2.82 -19.61
CA ILE A 90 -7.32 -2.63 -20.48
C ILE A 90 -8.08 -3.93 -20.68
N ARG A 91 -7.37 -5.06 -20.78
CA ARG A 91 -8.01 -6.36 -20.99
C ARG A 91 -8.79 -6.86 -19.77
N GLU A 92 -8.34 -6.55 -18.54
CA GLU A 92 -9.03 -7.01 -17.33
C GLU A 92 -10.20 -6.12 -16.90
N MET A 93 -10.26 -4.84 -17.35
CA MET A 93 -11.29 -3.91 -16.89
C MET A 93 -12.73 -4.34 -17.17
N PRO A 94 -13.07 -4.94 -18.31
CA PRO A 94 -14.44 -5.45 -18.54
C PRO A 94 -14.86 -6.52 -17.52
N ASP A 95 -13.94 -7.42 -17.16
CA ASP A 95 -14.23 -8.49 -16.19
C ASP A 95 -14.37 -7.92 -14.77
N LEU A 96 -13.53 -6.92 -14.41
CA LEU A 96 -13.67 -6.19 -13.15
C LEU A 96 -15.00 -5.42 -13.10
N ALA A 97 -15.44 -4.80 -14.22
CA ALA A 97 -16.71 -4.11 -14.28
C ALA A 97 -17.89 -5.09 -14.13
N ALA A 98 -17.82 -6.25 -14.77
CA ALA A 98 -18.82 -7.30 -14.61
C ALA A 98 -18.91 -7.78 -13.14
N LEU A 99 -17.75 -8.01 -12.50
CA LEU A 99 -17.70 -8.39 -11.09
C LEU A 99 -18.23 -7.27 -10.19
N ALA A 100 -17.90 -6.00 -10.46
CA ALA A 100 -18.40 -4.85 -9.70
C ALA A 100 -19.94 -4.79 -9.74
N ARG A 101 -20.55 -4.99 -10.90
CA ARG A 101 -22.03 -5.08 -11.03
C ARG A 101 -22.60 -6.27 -10.28
N GLU A 102 -21.95 -7.44 -10.37
CA GLU A 102 -22.38 -8.65 -9.66
C GLU A 102 -22.37 -8.44 -8.14
N MET A 103 -21.34 -7.79 -7.62
CA MET A 103 -21.21 -7.55 -6.18
C MET A 103 -22.14 -6.46 -5.65
N GLY A 104 -22.53 -5.48 -6.49
CA GLY A 104 -23.45 -4.42 -6.10
C GLY A 104 -23.04 -3.73 -4.81
N ASP A 105 -23.92 -3.71 -3.82
CA ASP A 105 -23.64 -3.09 -2.51
C ASP A 105 -22.74 -3.92 -1.58
N GLN A 106 -22.42 -5.16 -1.94
CA GLN A 106 -21.60 -6.04 -1.09
C GLN A 106 -20.11 -5.67 -1.12
N ALA A 107 -19.62 -5.06 -2.20
CA ALA A 107 -18.26 -4.55 -2.32
C ALA A 107 -18.20 -3.34 -3.24
N ALA A 108 -17.30 -2.41 -2.98
CA ALA A 108 -17.04 -1.28 -3.86
C ALA A 108 -15.82 -1.55 -4.75
N PHE A 109 -15.84 -0.97 -5.96
CA PHE A 109 -14.71 -1.02 -6.89
C PHE A 109 -14.29 0.38 -7.28
N ILE A 110 -12.97 0.61 -7.40
CA ILE A 110 -12.39 1.89 -7.83
C ILE A 110 -11.20 1.61 -8.74
N GLY A 111 -11.14 2.29 -9.87
CA GLY A 111 -9.95 2.34 -10.71
C GLY A 111 -9.16 3.61 -10.47
N ILE A 112 -7.89 3.51 -10.07
CA ILE A 112 -6.99 4.66 -9.90
C ILE A 112 -6.09 4.75 -11.13
N ALA A 113 -6.32 5.78 -11.96
CA ALA A 113 -5.60 5.96 -13.21
C ALA A 113 -4.23 6.61 -13.02
N ALA A 114 -3.17 5.91 -13.44
CA ALA A 114 -1.80 6.42 -13.59
C ALA A 114 -1.61 7.02 -15.00
N ASP A 115 -2.47 7.96 -15.37
CA ASP A 115 -2.54 8.50 -16.72
C ASP A 115 -3.02 9.96 -16.70
N THR A 116 -2.98 10.59 -17.88
CA THR A 116 -3.51 11.94 -18.06
C THR A 116 -5.03 11.95 -18.13
N ASP A 117 -5.64 13.04 -17.68
CA ASP A 117 -7.08 13.28 -17.77
C ASP A 117 -7.63 13.06 -19.20
N GLY A 118 -6.98 13.64 -20.20
CA GLY A 118 -7.40 13.53 -21.61
C GLY A 118 -7.40 12.09 -22.12
N ASN A 119 -6.45 11.26 -21.72
CA ASN A 119 -6.38 9.86 -22.11
C ASN A 119 -7.51 9.04 -21.45
N VAL A 120 -7.72 9.26 -20.14
CA VAL A 120 -8.77 8.54 -19.40
C VAL A 120 -10.16 8.93 -19.92
N LYS A 121 -10.42 10.22 -20.17
CA LYS A 121 -11.70 10.68 -20.79
C LYS A 121 -11.96 10.03 -22.14
N LYS A 122 -10.93 9.95 -23.00
CA LYS A 122 -11.08 9.26 -24.31
C LYS A 122 -11.33 7.76 -24.13
N PHE A 123 -10.72 7.15 -23.12
CA PHE A 123 -10.93 5.74 -22.82
C PHE A 123 -12.35 5.48 -22.34
N THR A 124 -12.84 6.23 -21.34
CA THR A 124 -14.20 6.06 -20.79
C THR A 124 -15.28 6.29 -21.85
N ALA A 125 -15.09 7.30 -22.70
CA ALA A 125 -16.03 7.55 -23.80
C ALA A 125 -16.13 6.40 -24.81
N LYS A 126 -15.07 5.59 -24.97
CA LYS A 126 -15.04 4.43 -25.87
C LYS A 126 -15.46 3.12 -25.19
N ASN A 127 -15.48 3.09 -23.86
CA ASN A 127 -15.74 1.90 -23.06
C ASN A 127 -16.83 2.19 -22.01
N PRO A 128 -18.07 2.46 -22.44
CA PRO A 128 -19.17 2.83 -21.53
C PRO A 128 -19.55 1.71 -20.55
N ASP A 129 -19.18 0.47 -20.87
CA ASP A 129 -19.42 -0.70 -20.01
C ASP A 129 -18.48 -0.77 -18.79
N ILE A 130 -17.44 0.08 -18.76
CA ILE A 130 -16.58 0.26 -17.57
C ILE A 130 -17.24 1.31 -16.68
N ASP A 131 -18.20 0.87 -15.88
CA ASP A 131 -19.14 1.71 -15.14
C ASP A 131 -18.84 1.83 -13.64
N PHE A 132 -17.81 1.15 -13.13
CA PHE A 132 -17.34 1.39 -11.76
C PHE A 132 -16.52 2.69 -11.68
N PRO A 133 -16.48 3.37 -10.50
CA PRO A 133 -15.82 4.65 -10.33
C PRO A 133 -14.35 4.64 -10.74
N LEU A 134 -13.95 5.58 -11.58
CA LEU A 134 -12.56 5.84 -11.96
C LEU A 134 -12.11 7.18 -11.40
N VAL A 135 -10.89 7.28 -10.87
CA VAL A 135 -10.30 8.51 -10.38
C VAL A 135 -8.95 8.81 -11.04
N LEU A 136 -8.67 10.09 -11.21
CA LEU A 136 -7.49 10.59 -11.89
C LEU A 136 -6.42 10.93 -10.85
N ALA A 137 -5.38 10.11 -10.76
CA ALA A 137 -4.25 10.37 -9.86
C ALA A 137 -2.96 10.73 -10.61
N GLY A 138 -2.97 10.62 -11.93
CA GLY A 138 -1.78 10.84 -12.74
C GLY A 138 -0.61 9.97 -12.26
N TYR A 139 0.61 10.47 -12.36
CA TYR A 139 1.79 9.73 -11.88
C TYR A 139 1.81 9.52 -10.36
N ASN A 140 1.00 10.25 -9.57
CA ASN A 140 0.85 10.00 -8.13
C ASN A 140 0.25 8.62 -7.85
N ALA A 141 -0.51 8.04 -8.78
CA ALA A 141 -1.02 6.67 -8.67
C ALA A 141 0.10 5.65 -8.45
N LEU A 142 1.21 5.77 -9.19
CA LEU A 142 2.36 4.85 -9.06
C LEU A 142 3.04 4.99 -7.70
N ASN A 143 3.18 6.21 -7.18
CA ASN A 143 3.75 6.44 -5.85
C ASN A 143 2.84 5.86 -4.76
N LEU A 144 1.52 6.05 -4.89
CA LEU A 144 0.53 5.50 -3.98
C LEU A 144 0.54 3.96 -4.01
N SER A 145 0.58 3.36 -5.20
CA SER A 145 0.64 1.90 -5.33
C SER A 145 1.88 1.31 -4.67
N ARG A 146 3.05 1.99 -4.78
CA ARG A 146 4.28 1.58 -4.09
C ARG A 146 4.13 1.62 -2.57
N GLN A 147 3.54 2.68 -2.03
CA GLN A 147 3.23 2.78 -0.59
C GLN A 147 2.33 1.64 -0.12
N TRP A 148 1.51 1.09 -1.01
CA TRP A 148 0.59 -0.01 -0.74
C TRP A 148 1.14 -1.39 -1.11
N GLY A 149 2.44 -1.50 -1.40
CA GLY A 149 3.15 -2.76 -1.59
C GLY A 149 3.42 -3.15 -3.05
N ASN A 150 3.20 -2.25 -4.02
CA ASN A 150 3.64 -2.45 -5.40
C ASN A 150 5.13 -2.10 -5.55
N GLU A 151 6.00 -2.88 -4.94
CA GLU A 151 7.44 -2.57 -4.89
C GLU A 151 8.06 -2.38 -6.27
N ARG A 152 7.64 -3.16 -7.26
CA ARG A 152 8.13 -3.09 -8.63
C ARG A 152 7.52 -1.95 -9.44
N GLY A 153 6.42 -1.35 -8.96
CA GLY A 153 5.72 -0.26 -9.65
C GLY A 153 5.08 -0.66 -10.98
N GLY A 154 4.89 -1.96 -11.24
CA GLY A 154 4.22 -2.46 -12.45
C GLY A 154 2.70 -2.26 -12.41
N LEU A 155 2.07 -2.29 -13.57
CA LEU A 155 0.61 -2.26 -13.74
C LEU A 155 0.16 -3.47 -14.56
N PRO A 156 -1.07 -3.98 -14.31
CA PRO A 156 -1.98 -3.57 -13.26
C PRO A 156 -1.50 -3.98 -11.86
N PHE A 157 -2.00 -3.29 -10.85
CA PHE A 157 -1.82 -3.67 -9.47
C PHE A 157 -3.15 -3.48 -8.73
N THR A 158 -3.57 -4.50 -7.98
CA THR A 158 -4.87 -4.47 -7.31
C THR A 158 -4.71 -4.73 -5.82
N VAL A 159 -5.47 -4.01 -5.00
CA VAL A 159 -5.56 -4.24 -3.57
C VAL A 159 -7.01 -4.44 -3.15
N GLY A 160 -7.21 -5.34 -2.20
CA GLY A 160 -8.48 -5.54 -1.50
C GLY A 160 -8.39 -4.98 -0.10
N LEU A 161 -9.31 -4.08 0.24
CA LEU A 161 -9.45 -3.52 1.57
C LEU A 161 -10.65 -4.15 2.28
N ASP A 162 -10.53 -4.33 3.60
CA ASP A 162 -11.65 -4.73 4.44
C ASP A 162 -12.64 -3.57 4.68
N ALA A 163 -13.72 -3.85 5.38
CA ALA A 163 -14.73 -2.88 5.75
C ALA A 163 -14.23 -1.73 6.64
N LYS A 164 -13.05 -1.89 7.27
CA LYS A 164 -12.38 -0.85 8.06
C LYS A 164 -11.44 0.00 7.20
N GLY A 165 -11.24 -0.35 5.91
CA GLY A 165 -10.35 0.33 5.00
C GLY A 165 -8.88 -0.07 5.11
N GLN A 166 -8.60 -1.23 5.71
CA GLN A 166 -7.25 -1.81 5.81
C GLN A 166 -7.00 -2.77 4.66
N ILE A 167 -5.77 -2.76 4.10
CA ILE A 167 -5.40 -3.65 3.01
C ILE A 167 -5.23 -5.07 3.55
N GLN A 168 -6.06 -6.00 3.06
CA GLN A 168 -6.00 -7.42 3.37
C GLN A 168 -5.37 -8.25 2.26
N TRP A 169 -5.46 -7.77 1.02
CA TRP A 169 -4.97 -8.50 -0.14
C TRP A 169 -4.30 -7.58 -1.16
N ARG A 170 -3.30 -8.12 -1.87
CA ARG A 170 -2.55 -7.43 -2.93
C ARG A 170 -2.28 -8.38 -4.07
N HIS A 171 -2.38 -7.88 -5.30
CA HIS A 171 -2.04 -8.64 -6.49
C HIS A 171 -1.29 -7.77 -7.50
N SER A 172 -0.19 -8.29 -8.04
CA SER A 172 0.57 -7.65 -9.11
C SER A 172 0.35 -8.39 -10.42
N GLY A 173 0.00 -7.68 -11.46
CA GLY A 173 -0.41 -8.25 -12.75
C GLY A 173 -1.92 -8.40 -12.86
N THR A 174 -2.38 -9.04 -13.94
CA THR A 174 -3.80 -9.28 -14.22
C THR A 174 -4.45 -10.12 -13.13
N VAL A 175 -5.57 -9.66 -12.61
CA VAL A 175 -6.31 -10.34 -11.54
C VAL A 175 -7.02 -11.59 -12.07
N ASP A 176 -6.95 -12.68 -11.32
CA ASP A 176 -7.88 -13.78 -11.47
C ASP A 176 -9.23 -13.36 -10.86
N VAL A 177 -10.19 -13.01 -11.71
CA VAL A 177 -11.48 -12.47 -11.31
C VAL A 177 -12.32 -13.51 -10.57
N GLU A 178 -12.16 -14.81 -10.87
CA GLU A 178 -12.87 -15.89 -10.16
C GLU A 178 -12.33 -16.05 -8.73
N ALA A 179 -11.02 -15.98 -8.56
CA ALA A 179 -10.41 -15.99 -7.23
C ALA A 179 -10.85 -14.76 -6.42
N LEU A 180 -10.84 -13.56 -7.03
CA LEU A 180 -11.32 -12.33 -6.38
C LEU A 180 -12.81 -12.43 -6.00
N ARG A 181 -13.66 -12.96 -6.89
CA ARG A 181 -15.09 -13.23 -6.62
C ARG A 181 -15.25 -14.12 -5.40
N SER A 182 -14.47 -15.20 -5.33
CA SER A 182 -14.53 -16.15 -4.22
C SER A 182 -14.14 -15.49 -2.90
N MET A 183 -13.08 -14.68 -2.85
CA MET A 183 -12.65 -13.93 -1.66
C MET A 183 -13.71 -12.93 -1.20
N LEU A 184 -14.35 -12.21 -2.12
CA LEU A 184 -15.41 -11.26 -1.79
C LEU A 184 -16.65 -11.97 -1.21
N LYS A 185 -17.04 -13.11 -1.79
CA LYS A 185 -18.20 -13.90 -1.33
C LYS A 185 -17.94 -14.65 -0.02
N SER A 186 -16.72 -15.17 0.19
CA SER A 186 -16.36 -15.87 1.45
C SER A 186 -16.22 -14.93 2.64
N GLY A 187 -16.03 -13.64 2.38
CA GLY A 187 -15.83 -12.63 3.42
C GLY A 187 -14.38 -12.52 3.90
N GLU A 188 -13.41 -13.04 3.15
CA GLU A 188 -11.98 -12.88 3.46
C GLU A 188 -11.53 -11.42 3.47
N LEU A 189 -12.28 -10.53 2.83
CA LEU A 189 -12.05 -9.08 2.85
C LEU A 189 -13.00 -8.32 3.80
N ARG A 190 -13.57 -8.99 4.83
CA ARG A 190 -14.49 -8.36 5.80
C ARG A 190 -13.78 -7.91 7.06
#